data_ae77da1462acfddbd96993758d7562c6
#
_entry.id   ae77da1462acfddbd96993758d7562c6
#
_cell.length_a   1.000
_cell.length_b   1.000
_cell.length_c   1.000
_cell.angle_alpha   90.00
_cell.angle_beta   90.00
_cell.angle_gamma   90.00
#
_symmetry.space_group_name_H-M   'P 1'
#
loop_
_entity.id
_entity.type
_entity.pdbx_description
1 polymer ?
#
loop_
_entity_poly.entity_id
_entity_poly.type
_entity_poly.pdbx_seq_one_letter_code
_entity_poly.pdbx_strand_id
1 'polypeptide(L)'
;MSAAAKHLTPVTLELGGKSPAIVDRIHAADLKVAVKRIASAKWGACNGQACIGVDYVLVEKEYASVLVESLKKCIHQFYGDNIKNLDNIAAIVNKHHFDRVRNLLKDPRVTASIIYGGSIDEENLIIEPTILLNPPLDSDIMTEEIFGPLLPIITVNKVEESIEFIRARPKPLALYAFTKNEALKKRISLETSSGSLVFNDTMVQFVCDALPFGGVGPSGLGRYHGKYSFDAFSHEKAVLHRTFRLELEPRHPPWNDFKLDFVRLAYRFDYFGLILLLTGLRRLFRSCN
;
A
#
# COMPACT_ATOMS: atom_id res chain seq x y z
N MET A 1 -7.34 -17.49 -5.35
CA MET A 1 -6.53 -17.83 -6.54
C MET A 1 -6.70 -19.28 -6.99
N SER A 2 -6.61 -20.29 -6.14
CA SER A 2 -6.75 -21.71 -6.56
C SER A 2 -8.05 -22.02 -7.31
N ALA A 3 -9.18 -21.46 -6.89
CA ALA A 3 -10.45 -21.62 -7.60
C ALA A 3 -10.43 -20.93 -8.98
N ALA A 4 -9.88 -19.73 -9.08
CA ALA A 4 -9.77 -18.98 -10.33
C ALA A 4 -8.79 -19.63 -11.33
N ALA A 5 -7.72 -20.25 -10.83
CA ALA A 5 -6.73 -20.92 -11.67
C ALA A 5 -7.35 -22.05 -12.52
N LYS A 6 -8.38 -22.74 -12.02
CA LYS A 6 -9.08 -23.82 -12.75
C LYS A 6 -9.71 -23.33 -14.07
N HIS A 7 -10.07 -22.06 -14.15
CA HIS A 7 -10.78 -21.46 -15.28
C HIS A 7 -10.03 -20.28 -15.90
N LEU A 8 -8.77 -20.02 -15.47
CA LEU A 8 -7.95 -18.87 -15.87
C LEU A 8 -8.68 -17.53 -15.66
N THR A 9 -9.52 -17.46 -14.63
CA THR A 9 -10.30 -16.26 -14.33
C THR A 9 -9.38 -15.19 -13.75
N PRO A 10 -9.34 -13.96 -14.32
CA PRO A 10 -8.65 -12.83 -13.71
C PRO A 10 -9.22 -12.56 -12.31
N VAL A 11 -8.35 -12.16 -11.37
CA VAL A 11 -8.75 -11.88 -10.00
C VAL A 11 -8.20 -10.54 -9.52
N THR A 12 -8.98 -9.82 -8.73
CA THR A 12 -8.54 -8.72 -7.88
C THR A 12 -8.58 -9.20 -6.44
N LEU A 13 -7.48 -9.04 -5.71
CA LEU A 13 -7.34 -9.43 -4.32
C LEU A 13 -7.10 -8.20 -3.47
N GLU A 14 -7.99 -7.93 -2.55
CA GLU A 14 -7.80 -6.99 -1.47
C GLU A 14 -7.44 -7.75 -0.20
N LEU A 15 -6.20 -7.61 0.20
CA LEU A 15 -5.67 -8.20 1.42
C LEU A 15 -5.27 -7.06 2.36
N GLY A 16 -4.96 -7.39 3.60
CA GLY A 16 -4.60 -6.38 4.58
C GLY A 16 -3.10 -6.10 4.62
N GLY A 17 -2.65 -5.88 5.81
CA GLY A 17 -1.24 -5.64 6.14
C GLY A 17 -1.09 -4.54 7.18
N LYS A 18 0.14 -4.35 7.63
CA LYS A 18 0.45 -3.37 8.67
C LYS A 18 0.74 -2.01 8.03
N SER A 19 -0.30 -1.17 7.90
CA SER A 19 -0.20 0.16 7.31
C SER A 19 0.50 1.15 8.27
N PRO A 20 1.76 1.58 7.98
CA PRO A 20 2.52 2.48 8.85
C PRO A 20 2.15 3.94 8.65
N ALA A 21 2.36 4.75 9.69
CA ALA A 21 2.43 6.20 9.59
C ALA A 21 3.81 6.70 10.05
N ILE A 22 4.55 7.35 9.16
CA ILE A 22 5.79 8.06 9.50
C ILE A 22 5.42 9.45 10.00
N VAL A 23 5.94 9.84 11.15
CA VAL A 23 5.75 11.18 11.70
C VAL A 23 7.12 11.86 11.85
N ASP A 24 7.38 12.82 10.98
CA ASP A 24 8.55 13.68 11.02
C ASP A 24 8.40 14.76 12.11
N ARG A 25 9.49 15.47 12.44
CA ARG A 25 9.42 16.69 13.26
C ARG A 25 8.72 17.78 12.47
N ILE A 26 7.50 18.09 12.86
CA ILE A 26 6.68 19.13 12.27
C ILE A 26 6.30 20.19 13.31
N HIS A 27 5.93 21.37 12.83
CA HIS A 27 5.50 22.46 13.70
C HIS A 27 4.25 22.08 14.53
N ALA A 28 4.11 22.63 15.72
CA ALA A 28 3.05 22.28 16.68
C ALA A 28 1.61 22.37 16.09
N ALA A 29 1.36 23.36 15.22
CA ALA A 29 0.07 23.49 14.56
C ALA A 29 -0.20 22.33 13.59
N ASP A 30 0.82 21.90 12.84
CA ASP A 30 0.73 20.76 11.91
C ASP A 30 0.63 19.44 12.67
N LEU A 31 1.37 19.31 13.78
CA LEU A 31 1.28 18.15 14.66
C LEU A 31 -0.14 17.94 15.20
N LYS A 32 -0.81 19.01 15.61
CA LYS A 32 -2.21 18.94 16.07
C LYS A 32 -3.13 18.36 14.98
N VAL A 33 -2.91 18.72 13.73
CA VAL A 33 -3.67 18.19 12.59
C VAL A 33 -3.28 16.74 12.33
N ALA A 34 -2.00 16.42 12.26
CA ALA A 34 -1.48 15.07 12.04
C ALA A 34 -2.00 14.08 13.08
N VAL A 35 -1.90 14.44 14.37
CA VAL A 35 -2.39 13.63 15.49
C VAL A 35 -3.89 13.36 15.36
N LYS A 36 -4.70 14.39 15.03
CA LYS A 36 -6.14 14.21 14.83
C LYS A 36 -6.45 13.25 13.67
N ARG A 37 -5.71 13.34 12.56
CA ARG A 37 -5.84 12.44 11.40
C ARG A 37 -5.45 11.01 11.73
N ILE A 38 -4.31 10.81 12.41
CA ILE A 38 -3.87 9.49 12.87
C ILE A 38 -4.87 8.90 13.86
N ALA A 39 -5.29 9.66 14.87
CA ALA A 39 -6.25 9.22 15.88
C ALA A 39 -7.61 8.85 15.25
N SER A 40 -8.10 9.64 14.29
CA SER A 40 -9.34 9.34 13.56
C SER A 40 -9.23 8.07 12.73
N ALA A 41 -8.10 7.83 12.05
CA ALA A 41 -7.86 6.63 11.26
C ALA A 41 -7.68 5.38 12.14
N LYS A 42 -7.19 5.53 13.37
CA LYS A 42 -6.97 4.43 14.30
C LYS A 42 -8.19 4.15 15.17
N TRP A 43 -8.72 5.17 15.83
CA TRP A 43 -9.75 5.01 16.84
C TRP A 43 -11.12 5.61 16.46
N GLY A 44 -11.22 6.28 15.30
CA GLY A 44 -12.45 6.91 14.84
C GLY A 44 -13.55 5.92 14.45
N ALA A 45 -13.97 5.91 13.20
CA ALA A 45 -15.20 5.25 12.77
C ALA A 45 -15.28 3.75 13.07
N CYS A 46 -14.16 3.00 12.97
CA CYS A 46 -14.16 1.52 13.05
C CYS A 46 -13.29 0.98 14.19
N ASN A 47 -12.81 1.83 15.10
CA ASN A 47 -11.90 1.44 16.18
C ASN A 47 -10.73 0.56 15.73
N GLY A 48 -10.09 0.95 14.63
CA GLY A 48 -8.94 0.27 14.03
C GLY A 48 -9.27 -0.93 13.14
N GLN A 49 -10.54 -1.25 12.94
CA GLN A 49 -10.99 -2.38 12.11
C GLN A 49 -11.16 -1.94 10.64
N ALA A 50 -10.10 -1.42 10.05
CA ALA A 50 -10.07 -0.98 8.65
C ALA A 50 -8.73 -1.37 8.02
N CYS A 51 -8.77 -1.94 6.81
CA CYS A 51 -7.59 -2.43 6.08
C CYS A 51 -6.55 -1.34 5.77
N ILE A 52 -6.98 -0.09 5.69
CA ILE A 52 -6.12 1.10 5.54
C ILE A 52 -6.00 1.91 6.83
N GLY A 53 -6.50 1.42 7.96
CA GLY A 53 -6.30 2.03 9.27
C GLY A 53 -4.80 2.10 9.62
N VAL A 54 -4.39 3.13 10.39
CA VAL A 54 -3.00 3.20 10.85
C VAL A 54 -2.73 2.04 11.80
N ASP A 55 -1.82 1.15 11.42
CA ASP A 55 -1.50 -0.04 12.21
C ASP A 55 -0.42 0.25 13.26
N TYR A 56 0.65 0.98 12.88
CA TYR A 56 1.70 1.45 13.77
C TYR A 56 2.29 2.80 13.31
N VAL A 57 3.02 3.46 14.20
CA VAL A 57 3.67 4.75 13.92
C VAL A 57 5.19 4.62 14.04
N LEU A 58 5.91 5.25 13.12
CA LEU A 58 7.36 5.45 13.15
C LEU A 58 7.65 6.93 13.45
N VAL A 59 8.49 7.20 14.43
CA VAL A 59 8.80 8.56 14.87
C VAL A 59 10.23 8.63 15.41
N GLU A 60 10.90 9.77 15.26
CA GLU A 60 12.21 9.96 15.92
C GLU A 60 12.10 9.88 17.43
N LYS A 61 13.07 9.19 18.05
CA LYS A 61 13.11 8.96 19.52
C LYS A 61 12.94 10.24 20.33
N GLU A 62 13.60 11.31 19.92
CA GLU A 62 13.54 12.60 20.63
C GLU A 62 12.18 13.30 20.47
N TYR A 63 11.39 12.94 19.46
CA TYR A 63 10.07 13.52 19.19
C TYR A 63 8.92 12.63 19.69
N ALA A 64 9.22 11.40 20.10
CA ALA A 64 8.21 10.41 20.49
C ALA A 64 7.35 10.87 21.68
N SER A 65 7.94 11.48 22.70
CA SER A 65 7.21 11.97 23.87
C SER A 65 6.20 13.06 23.50
N VAL A 66 6.57 13.98 22.61
CA VAL A 66 5.71 15.05 22.13
C VAL A 66 4.51 14.48 21.36
N LEU A 67 4.76 13.50 20.47
CA LEU A 67 3.71 12.80 19.74
C LEU A 67 2.77 12.03 20.67
N VAL A 68 3.31 11.25 21.60
CA VAL A 68 2.53 10.45 22.56
C VAL A 68 1.60 11.34 23.38
N GLU A 69 2.12 12.41 23.98
CA GLU A 69 1.29 13.33 24.78
C GLU A 69 0.21 14.03 23.94
N SER A 70 0.50 14.32 22.68
CA SER A 70 -0.49 14.88 21.76
C SER A 70 -1.58 13.88 21.39
N LEU A 71 -1.22 12.59 21.20
CA LEU A 71 -2.18 11.51 20.95
C LEU A 71 -3.09 11.26 22.18
N LYS A 72 -2.52 11.21 23.40
CA LYS A 72 -3.30 11.08 24.64
C LYS A 72 -4.33 12.20 24.79
N LYS A 73 -3.92 13.44 24.56
CA LYS A 73 -4.83 14.60 24.59
C LYS A 73 -5.94 14.47 23.53
N CYS A 74 -5.60 13.95 22.34
CA CYS A 74 -6.57 13.75 21.26
C CYS A 74 -7.58 12.64 21.61
N ILE A 75 -7.14 11.53 22.19
CA ILE A 75 -8.04 10.45 22.67
C ILE A 75 -8.98 11.01 23.73
N HIS A 76 -8.46 11.75 24.69
CA HIS A 76 -9.27 12.40 25.71
C HIS A 76 -10.31 13.38 25.11
N GLN A 77 -9.93 14.15 24.08
CA GLN A 77 -10.87 15.01 23.37
C GLN A 77 -11.96 14.24 22.61
N PHE A 78 -11.67 13.05 22.11
CA PHE A 78 -12.63 12.22 21.37
C PHE A 78 -13.61 11.50 22.30
N TYR A 79 -13.13 10.98 23.43
CA TYR A 79 -13.87 10.03 24.26
C TYR A 79 -14.07 10.47 25.71
N GLY A 80 -13.47 11.61 26.13
CA GLY A 80 -13.54 12.11 27.52
C GLY A 80 -12.70 11.29 28.49
N ASP A 81 -12.90 11.54 29.79
CA ASP A 81 -12.18 10.87 30.89
C ASP A 81 -12.72 9.48 31.23
N ASN A 82 -13.96 9.20 30.85
CA ASN A 82 -14.65 7.98 31.23
C ASN A 82 -14.97 7.15 29.98
N ILE A 83 -14.05 6.29 29.61
CA ILE A 83 -14.19 5.35 28.48
C ILE A 83 -15.35 4.34 28.71
N LYS A 84 -15.89 4.26 29.91
CA LYS A 84 -17.10 3.49 30.19
C LYS A 84 -18.38 4.07 29.55
N ASN A 85 -18.31 5.30 29.02
CA ASN A 85 -19.40 5.85 28.20
C ASN A 85 -19.22 5.40 26.75
N LEU A 86 -19.55 4.16 26.50
CA LEU A 86 -19.26 3.33 25.33
C LEU A 86 -19.98 3.77 24.05
N ASP A 87 -20.87 4.76 24.12
CA ASP A 87 -21.75 5.15 23.01
C ASP A 87 -20.99 5.66 21.77
N ASN A 88 -19.72 6.06 21.95
CA ASN A 88 -18.90 6.63 20.88
C ASN A 88 -17.72 5.74 20.46
N ILE A 89 -17.58 4.53 21.01
CA ILE A 89 -16.50 3.59 20.67
C ILE A 89 -17.11 2.38 19.96
N ALA A 90 -16.65 2.11 18.72
CA ALA A 90 -17.10 0.92 18.02
C ALA A 90 -16.57 -0.35 18.70
N ALA A 91 -17.47 -1.29 19.00
CA ALA A 91 -17.10 -2.62 19.47
C ALA A 91 -16.30 -3.39 18.42
N ILE A 92 -15.51 -4.37 18.86
CA ILE A 92 -14.93 -5.35 17.92
C ILE A 92 -16.06 -6.22 17.38
N VAL A 93 -16.02 -6.48 16.07
CA VAL A 93 -17.15 -7.03 15.30
C VAL A 93 -17.72 -8.33 15.83
N ASN A 94 -16.93 -9.16 16.47
CA ASN A 94 -17.36 -10.41 17.11
C ASN A 94 -16.35 -10.93 18.15
N LYS A 95 -16.75 -11.92 18.93
CA LYS A 95 -15.93 -12.50 20.00
C LYS A 95 -14.62 -13.10 19.49
N HIS A 96 -14.61 -13.74 18.32
CA HIS A 96 -13.40 -14.33 17.76
C HIS A 96 -12.33 -13.26 17.50
N HIS A 97 -12.69 -12.16 16.83
CA HIS A 97 -11.77 -11.05 16.57
C HIS A 97 -11.39 -10.29 17.85
N PHE A 98 -12.32 -10.15 18.78
CA PHE A 98 -12.03 -9.58 20.09
C PHE A 98 -10.96 -10.39 20.82
N ASP A 99 -11.13 -11.71 20.90
CA ASP A 99 -10.15 -12.60 21.55
C ASP A 99 -8.79 -12.56 20.83
N ARG A 100 -8.78 -12.48 19.51
CA ARG A 100 -7.55 -12.31 18.73
C ARG A 100 -6.81 -11.02 19.12
N VAL A 101 -7.49 -9.86 19.11
CA VAL A 101 -6.88 -8.57 19.47
C VAL A 101 -6.43 -8.55 20.93
N ARG A 102 -7.26 -9.08 21.84
CA ARG A 102 -6.90 -9.25 23.26
C ARG A 102 -5.64 -10.09 23.42
N ASN A 103 -5.52 -11.16 22.65
CA ASN A 103 -4.36 -12.06 22.72
C ASN A 103 -3.04 -11.39 22.32
N LEU A 104 -3.07 -10.37 21.46
CA LEU A 104 -1.88 -9.56 21.13
C LEU A 104 -1.27 -8.87 22.36
N LEU A 105 -2.06 -8.66 23.41
CA LEU A 105 -1.62 -8.07 24.68
C LEU A 105 -1.14 -9.10 25.72
N LYS A 106 -1.21 -10.40 25.42
CA LYS A 106 -0.83 -11.46 26.39
C LYS A 106 0.67 -11.61 26.61
N ASP A 107 1.50 -11.23 25.64
CA ASP A 107 2.96 -11.23 25.83
C ASP A 107 3.31 -10.21 26.91
N PRO A 108 3.93 -10.62 28.05
CA PRO A 108 4.29 -9.69 29.13
C PRO A 108 5.17 -8.53 28.65
N ARG A 109 6.01 -8.77 27.63
CA ARG A 109 6.86 -7.72 27.02
C ARG A 109 6.02 -6.68 26.27
N VAL A 110 4.94 -7.11 25.62
CA VAL A 110 3.99 -6.21 24.96
C VAL A 110 3.18 -5.45 26.00
N THR A 111 2.67 -6.13 27.04
CA THR A 111 1.92 -5.48 28.13
C THR A 111 2.78 -4.42 28.82
N ALA A 112 4.06 -4.69 29.06
CA ALA A 112 5.00 -3.74 29.65
C ALA A 112 5.27 -2.49 28.78
N SER A 113 4.97 -2.54 27.49
CA SER A 113 5.11 -1.41 26.56
C SER A 113 3.89 -0.49 26.52
N ILE A 114 2.78 -0.86 27.16
CA ILE A 114 1.57 -0.03 27.24
C ILE A 114 1.86 1.24 28.06
N ILE A 115 1.65 2.41 27.45
CA ILE A 115 1.83 3.71 28.08
C ILE A 115 0.55 4.51 28.22
N TYR A 116 -0.56 4.01 27.62
CA TYR A 116 -1.90 4.57 27.73
C TYR A 116 -2.94 3.50 27.37
N GLY A 117 -4.07 3.49 28.05
CA GLY A 117 -5.16 2.56 27.79
C GLY A 117 -4.89 1.15 28.32
N GLY A 118 -5.39 0.16 27.61
CA GLY A 118 -5.22 -1.27 27.93
C GLY A 118 -6.39 -1.90 28.64
N SER A 119 -7.45 -1.14 28.99
CA SER A 119 -8.67 -1.70 29.57
C SER A 119 -9.48 -2.49 28.55
N ILE A 120 -10.16 -3.53 29.04
CA ILE A 120 -10.92 -4.47 28.21
C ILE A 120 -12.29 -4.67 28.84
N ASP A 121 -13.34 -4.54 28.02
CA ASP A 121 -14.73 -4.89 28.37
C ASP A 121 -15.14 -6.09 27.52
N GLU A 122 -15.13 -7.28 28.11
CA GLU A 122 -15.46 -8.52 27.42
C GLU A 122 -16.96 -8.65 27.12
N GLU A 123 -17.80 -8.04 27.94
CA GLU A 123 -19.26 -8.13 27.77
C GLU A 123 -19.71 -7.37 26.52
N ASN A 124 -19.13 -6.18 26.33
CA ASN A 124 -19.45 -5.29 25.20
C ASN A 124 -18.48 -5.44 24.02
N LEU A 125 -17.51 -6.35 24.08
CA LEU A 125 -16.47 -6.57 23.08
C LEU A 125 -15.64 -5.30 22.76
N ILE A 126 -15.38 -4.49 23.78
CA ILE A 126 -14.65 -3.23 23.65
C ILE A 126 -13.24 -3.37 24.20
N ILE A 127 -12.30 -2.87 23.44
CA ILE A 127 -10.91 -2.66 23.86
C ILE A 127 -10.66 -1.15 23.78
N GLU A 128 -10.14 -0.61 24.87
CA GLU A 128 -9.83 0.82 24.99
C GLU A 128 -8.78 1.25 23.96
N PRO A 129 -8.87 2.47 23.40
CA PRO A 129 -7.78 3.08 22.66
C PRO A 129 -6.45 2.97 23.42
N THR A 130 -5.52 2.20 22.88
CA THR A 130 -4.30 1.80 23.58
C THR A 130 -3.07 2.23 22.81
N ILE A 131 -2.11 2.87 23.50
CA ILE A 131 -0.81 3.26 22.93
C ILE A 131 0.28 2.41 23.55
N LEU A 132 1.10 1.81 22.71
CA LEU A 132 2.28 1.04 23.12
C LEU A 132 3.55 1.73 22.60
N LEU A 133 4.57 1.84 23.43
CA LEU A 133 5.84 2.44 23.04
C LEU A 133 6.91 1.36 22.94
N ASN A 134 7.48 1.19 21.75
CA ASN A 134 8.52 0.21 21.43
C ASN A 134 8.18 -1.23 21.90
N PRO A 135 7.00 -1.79 21.57
CA PRO A 135 6.79 -3.22 21.82
C PRO A 135 7.85 -4.04 21.06
N PRO A 136 8.16 -5.27 21.51
CA PRO A 136 9.14 -6.11 20.84
C PRO A 136 8.79 -6.35 19.37
N LEU A 137 9.75 -6.14 18.47
CA LEU A 137 9.53 -6.23 17.03
C LEU A 137 9.26 -7.66 16.54
N ASP A 138 9.57 -8.66 17.35
CA ASP A 138 9.33 -10.09 17.12
C ASP A 138 7.99 -10.58 17.70
N SER A 139 7.24 -9.72 18.37
CA SER A 139 5.93 -10.06 18.95
C SER A 139 4.80 -10.02 17.91
N ASP A 140 3.71 -10.74 18.19
CA ASP A 140 2.54 -10.85 17.30
C ASP A 140 1.94 -9.49 16.96
N ILE A 141 1.93 -8.53 17.90
CA ILE A 141 1.43 -7.17 17.64
C ILE A 141 2.24 -6.44 16.55
N MET A 142 3.50 -6.84 16.31
CA MET A 142 4.36 -6.25 15.28
C MET A 142 4.49 -7.11 14.02
N THR A 143 4.09 -8.38 14.06
CA THR A 143 4.17 -9.30 12.92
C THR A 143 2.82 -9.54 12.25
N GLU A 144 1.72 -9.45 13.00
CA GLU A 144 0.35 -9.58 12.50
C GLU A 144 -0.32 -8.21 12.30
N GLU A 145 -1.28 -8.11 11.37
CA GLU A 145 -2.17 -6.95 11.26
C GLU A 145 -3.05 -6.86 12.50
N ILE A 146 -3.01 -5.72 13.20
CA ILE A 146 -3.73 -5.56 14.48
C ILE A 146 -5.25 -5.58 14.28
N PHE A 147 -5.76 -4.83 13.31
CA PHE A 147 -7.19 -4.70 13.01
C PHE A 147 -8.03 -4.45 14.27
N GLY A 148 -7.59 -3.47 15.06
CA GLY A 148 -8.14 -3.12 16.37
C GLY A 148 -7.48 -1.86 16.96
N PRO A 149 -7.88 -1.44 18.18
CA PRO A 149 -7.56 -0.12 18.74
C PRO A 149 -6.17 -0.01 19.40
N LEU A 150 -5.26 -0.91 19.11
CA LEU A 150 -3.91 -0.91 19.66
C LEU A 150 -2.96 -0.19 18.69
N LEU A 151 -2.24 0.83 19.14
CA LEU A 151 -1.31 1.61 18.33
C LEU A 151 0.13 1.49 18.86
N PRO A 152 0.96 0.62 18.29
CA PRO A 152 2.40 0.63 18.51
C PRO A 152 3.03 1.92 17.98
N ILE A 153 3.89 2.53 18.76
CA ILE A 153 4.78 3.63 18.37
C ILE A 153 6.20 3.10 18.45
N ILE A 154 6.88 3.06 17.31
CA ILE A 154 8.25 2.58 17.17
C ILE A 154 9.16 3.79 16.99
N THR A 155 10.19 3.89 17.82
CA THR A 155 11.16 4.97 17.71
C THR A 155 12.32 4.60 16.80
N VAL A 156 12.72 5.55 15.97
CA VAL A 156 13.92 5.50 15.12
C VAL A 156 14.89 6.60 15.55
N ASN A 157 16.19 6.48 15.22
CA ASN A 157 17.14 7.55 15.56
C ASN A 157 16.98 8.74 14.60
N LYS A 158 16.75 8.47 13.32
CA LYS A 158 16.44 9.47 12.28
C LYS A 158 15.20 9.05 11.51
N VAL A 159 14.38 10.00 11.11
CA VAL A 159 13.12 9.72 10.38
C VAL A 159 13.35 8.93 9.08
N GLU A 160 14.50 9.11 8.41
CA GLU A 160 14.88 8.37 7.21
C GLU A 160 15.03 6.86 7.44
N GLU A 161 15.38 6.42 8.65
CA GLU A 161 15.45 4.99 8.99
C GLU A 161 14.09 4.30 8.91
N SER A 162 12.99 5.07 8.94
CA SER A 162 11.63 4.56 8.70
C SER A 162 11.50 3.91 7.34
N ILE A 163 12.25 4.36 6.33
CA ILE A 163 12.24 3.79 4.98
C ILE A 163 12.77 2.35 5.02
N GLU A 164 13.92 2.14 5.65
CA GLU A 164 14.52 0.81 5.78
C GLU A 164 13.65 -0.11 6.66
N PHE A 165 13.08 0.45 7.73
CA PHE A 165 12.18 -0.29 8.60
C PHE A 165 10.96 -0.84 7.83
N ILE A 166 10.38 -0.04 6.93
CA ILE A 166 9.24 -0.44 6.08
C ILE A 166 9.68 -1.42 5.01
N ARG A 167 10.83 -1.19 4.35
CA ARG A 167 11.36 -2.07 3.30
C ARG A 167 11.66 -3.49 3.79
N ALA A 168 12.06 -3.62 5.06
CA ALA A 168 12.35 -4.91 5.69
C ALA A 168 11.08 -5.72 6.04
N ARG A 169 9.88 -5.18 5.76
CA ARG A 169 8.59 -5.77 6.13
C ARG A 169 7.71 -6.03 4.90
N PRO A 170 6.66 -6.87 5.05
CA PRO A 170 5.67 -7.06 3.99
C PRO A 170 5.08 -5.73 3.53
N LYS A 171 4.92 -5.59 2.21
CA LYS A 171 4.38 -4.37 1.59
C LYS A 171 2.97 -4.10 2.08
N PRO A 172 2.68 -2.94 2.70
CA PRO A 172 1.37 -2.63 3.25
C PRO A 172 0.38 -2.21 2.16
N LEU A 173 -0.91 -2.26 2.48
CA LEU A 173 -1.96 -1.72 1.63
C LEU A 173 -1.91 -0.19 1.57
N ALA A 174 -1.63 0.48 2.69
CA ALA A 174 -1.44 1.92 2.73
C ALA A 174 -0.17 2.31 3.50
N LEU A 175 0.47 3.39 3.08
CA LEU A 175 1.59 4.03 3.75
C LEU A 175 1.25 5.52 3.93
N TYR A 176 1.43 6.02 5.12
CA TYR A 176 1.18 7.41 5.49
C TYR A 176 2.47 8.09 5.91
N ALA A 177 2.65 9.38 5.57
CA ALA A 177 3.80 10.14 6.04
C ALA A 177 3.43 11.60 6.30
N PHE A 178 3.68 12.05 7.50
CA PHE A 178 3.44 13.42 7.96
C PHE A 178 4.75 14.18 7.98
N THR A 179 5.01 14.97 6.95
CA THR A 179 6.25 15.74 6.77
C THR A 179 6.06 16.91 5.83
N LYS A 180 6.82 17.99 6.03
CA LYS A 180 6.98 19.09 5.06
C LYS A 180 8.29 19.00 4.28
N ASN A 181 9.13 18.01 4.57
CA ASN A 181 10.40 17.81 3.89
C ASN A 181 10.19 17.14 2.52
N GLU A 182 10.29 17.92 1.45
CA GLU A 182 10.07 17.44 0.08
C GLU A 182 11.11 16.38 -0.35
N ALA A 183 12.35 16.48 0.16
CA ALA A 183 13.36 15.45 -0.10
C ALA A 183 12.98 14.11 0.56
N LEU A 184 12.46 14.14 1.78
CA LEU A 184 11.96 12.96 2.47
C LEU A 184 10.73 12.37 1.74
N LYS A 185 9.78 13.20 1.32
CA LYS A 185 8.62 12.74 0.52
C LYS A 185 9.08 12.02 -0.74
N LYS A 186 10.02 12.61 -1.47
CA LYS A 186 10.59 12.00 -2.69
C LYS A 186 11.24 10.66 -2.39
N ARG A 187 12.04 10.57 -1.34
CA ARG A 187 12.68 9.32 -0.93
C ARG A 187 11.64 8.25 -0.56
N ILE A 188 10.66 8.58 0.29
CA ILE A 188 9.59 7.64 0.65
C ILE A 188 8.89 7.12 -0.61
N SER A 189 8.55 8.01 -1.55
CA SER A 189 7.86 7.62 -2.80
C SER A 189 8.68 6.69 -3.69
N LEU A 190 10.00 6.86 -3.75
CA LEU A 190 10.88 6.10 -4.63
C LEU A 190 11.43 4.83 -3.98
N GLU A 191 11.67 4.87 -2.66
CA GLU A 191 12.38 3.81 -1.95
C GLU A 191 11.44 2.83 -1.22
N THR A 192 10.12 3.10 -1.14
CA THR A 192 9.14 2.20 -0.52
C THR A 192 8.15 1.65 -1.54
N SER A 193 7.42 0.60 -1.16
CA SER A 193 6.35 0.03 -1.98
C SER A 193 5.13 -0.27 -1.11
N SER A 194 3.97 0.23 -1.53
CA SER A 194 2.67 0.04 -0.87
C SER A 194 1.54 0.10 -1.90
N GLY A 195 0.35 -0.31 -1.54
CA GLY A 195 -0.82 -0.15 -2.41
C GLY A 195 -1.15 1.32 -2.65
N SER A 196 -1.07 2.13 -1.62
CA SER A 196 -1.21 3.60 -1.69
C SER A 196 -0.21 4.30 -0.78
N LEU A 197 0.14 5.55 -1.13
CA LEU A 197 0.96 6.45 -0.32
C LEU A 197 0.25 7.79 -0.18
N VAL A 198 0.06 8.25 1.06
CA VAL A 198 -0.60 9.52 1.36
C VAL A 198 0.30 10.38 2.23
N PHE A 199 0.51 11.61 1.81
CA PHE A 199 1.25 12.61 2.60
C PHE A 199 0.30 13.51 3.37
N ASN A 200 0.61 13.68 4.66
CA ASN A 200 -0.04 14.60 5.58
C ASN A 200 -1.54 14.32 5.83
N ASP A 201 -2.04 13.15 5.41
CA ASP A 201 -3.40 12.70 5.70
C ASP A 201 -3.43 11.17 5.85
N THR A 202 -4.62 10.62 6.17
CA THR A 202 -4.90 9.20 6.31
C THR A 202 -6.24 8.86 5.69
N MET A 203 -6.37 7.67 5.09
CA MET A 203 -7.61 7.06 4.60
C MET A 203 -8.34 7.81 3.47
N VAL A 204 -8.06 9.09 3.22
CA VAL A 204 -8.77 9.93 2.23
C VAL A 204 -8.61 9.45 0.79
N GLN A 205 -7.54 8.71 0.49
CA GLN A 205 -7.33 8.13 -0.84
C GLN A 205 -8.44 7.13 -1.22
N PHE A 206 -9.10 6.51 -0.24
CA PHE A 206 -10.19 5.55 -0.48
C PHE A 206 -11.44 6.20 -1.06
N VAL A 207 -11.72 7.46 -0.72
CA VAL A 207 -12.89 8.18 -1.24
C VAL A 207 -12.60 8.96 -2.53
N CYS A 208 -11.38 8.82 -3.08
CA CYS A 208 -10.99 9.49 -4.31
C CYS A 208 -11.09 8.54 -5.51
N ASP A 209 -12.23 8.55 -6.20
CA ASP A 209 -12.50 7.67 -7.36
C ASP A 209 -11.54 7.87 -8.55
N ALA A 210 -10.82 9.00 -8.59
CA ALA A 210 -9.82 9.26 -9.61
C ALA A 210 -8.50 8.53 -9.37
N LEU A 211 -8.28 7.98 -8.16
CA LEU A 211 -7.09 7.23 -7.81
C LEU A 211 -7.36 5.71 -7.84
N PRO A 212 -6.36 4.90 -8.26
CA PRO A 212 -6.47 3.45 -8.14
C PRO A 212 -6.43 3.05 -6.67
N PHE A 213 -7.25 2.08 -6.30
CA PHE A 213 -7.18 1.44 -5.00
C PHE A 213 -6.88 -0.06 -5.17
N GLY A 214 -5.91 -0.56 -4.43
CA GLY A 214 -5.49 -1.96 -4.46
C GLY A 214 -4.14 -2.17 -3.80
N GLY A 215 -3.83 -3.42 -3.47
CA GLY A 215 -2.59 -3.82 -2.82
C GLY A 215 -1.47 -4.19 -3.78
N VAL A 216 -0.30 -4.48 -3.22
CA VAL A 216 0.88 -4.95 -3.93
C VAL A 216 1.57 -6.09 -3.18
N GLY A 217 1.80 -7.23 -3.84
CA GLY A 217 2.38 -8.42 -3.21
C GLY A 217 1.50 -8.95 -2.07
N PRO A 218 1.98 -9.01 -0.80
CA PRO A 218 1.21 -9.53 0.32
C PRO A 218 -0.08 -8.75 0.61
N SER A 219 -0.16 -7.46 0.26
CA SER A 219 -1.35 -6.64 0.49
C SER A 219 -2.41 -6.74 -0.60
N GLY A 220 -2.13 -7.40 -1.73
CA GLY A 220 -3.14 -7.63 -2.75
C GLY A 220 -2.60 -7.72 -4.18
N LEU A 221 -3.54 -7.87 -5.10
CA LEU A 221 -3.31 -7.95 -6.54
C LEU A 221 -4.44 -7.23 -7.28
N GLY A 222 -4.07 -6.45 -8.29
CA GLY A 222 -5.03 -5.67 -9.06
C GLY A 222 -5.38 -4.35 -8.41
N ARG A 223 -6.31 -3.63 -9.03
CA ARG A 223 -6.75 -2.31 -8.58
C ARG A 223 -8.15 -2.03 -9.10
N TYR A 224 -8.90 -1.18 -8.42
CA TYR A 224 -10.22 -0.73 -8.81
C TYR A 224 -10.46 0.72 -8.36
N HIS A 225 -11.62 1.23 -8.36
CA HIS A 225 -12.17 2.58 -8.28
C HIS A 225 -12.31 3.24 -9.65
N GLY A 226 -13.46 3.88 -9.88
CA GLY A 226 -13.77 4.64 -11.08
C GLY A 226 -13.36 3.91 -12.37
N LYS A 227 -12.55 4.56 -13.20
CA LYS A 227 -12.03 3.98 -14.46
C LYS A 227 -11.29 2.66 -14.25
N TYR A 228 -10.56 2.50 -13.14
CA TYR A 228 -9.80 1.27 -12.87
C TYR A 228 -10.70 0.05 -12.65
N SER A 229 -11.91 0.25 -12.10
CA SER A 229 -12.92 -0.82 -12.02
C SER A 229 -13.39 -1.24 -13.41
N PHE A 230 -13.66 -0.28 -14.28
CA PHE A 230 -14.03 -0.57 -15.65
C PHE A 230 -12.92 -1.36 -16.37
N ASP A 231 -11.68 -0.90 -16.28
CA ASP A 231 -10.53 -1.57 -16.91
C ASP A 231 -10.32 -2.99 -16.34
N ALA A 232 -10.47 -3.19 -15.02
CA ALA A 232 -10.28 -4.49 -14.37
C ALA A 232 -11.31 -5.55 -14.82
N PHE A 233 -12.52 -5.13 -15.18
CA PHE A 233 -13.60 -6.01 -15.64
C PHE A 233 -13.84 -5.96 -17.16
N SER A 234 -12.95 -5.31 -17.91
CA SER A 234 -13.01 -5.18 -19.37
C SER A 234 -11.83 -5.88 -20.03
N HIS A 235 -12.02 -6.29 -21.28
CA HIS A 235 -10.96 -6.86 -22.11
C HIS A 235 -10.75 -5.99 -23.35
N GLU A 236 -9.52 -5.55 -23.58
CA GLU A 236 -9.14 -4.80 -24.76
C GLU A 236 -8.92 -5.77 -25.94
N LYS A 237 -9.79 -5.70 -26.93
CA LYS A 237 -9.69 -6.51 -28.16
C LYS A 237 -8.98 -5.72 -29.25
N ALA A 238 -7.84 -6.23 -29.70
CA ALA A 238 -7.15 -5.66 -30.84
C ALA A 238 -7.97 -5.91 -32.12
N VAL A 239 -8.26 -4.84 -32.86
CA VAL A 239 -8.96 -4.90 -34.15
C VAL A 239 -8.13 -4.17 -35.20
N LEU A 240 -7.73 -4.90 -36.25
CA LEU A 240 -6.95 -4.36 -37.36
C LEU A 240 -7.76 -4.45 -38.66
N HIS A 241 -8.01 -3.31 -39.30
CA HIS A 241 -8.60 -3.23 -40.64
C HIS A 241 -7.50 -3.04 -41.68
N ARG A 242 -7.43 -3.94 -42.63
CA ARG A 242 -6.54 -3.83 -43.80
C ARG A 242 -7.34 -3.82 -45.12
N THR A 243 -6.81 -3.16 -46.11
CA THR A 243 -7.31 -3.22 -47.49
C THR A 243 -6.67 -4.41 -48.24
N PHE A 244 -7.36 -4.97 -49.25
CA PHE A 244 -6.82 -5.99 -50.16
C PHE A 244 -5.87 -5.41 -51.22
N ARG A 245 -5.74 -4.08 -51.31
CA ARG A 245 -5.02 -3.42 -52.43
C ARG A 245 -3.50 -3.52 -52.31
N LEU A 246 -2.96 -3.69 -51.10
CA LEU A 246 -1.53 -3.79 -50.84
C LEU A 246 -1.24 -5.10 -50.14
N GLU A 247 -0.53 -5.98 -50.85
CA GLU A 247 -0.03 -7.22 -50.28
C GLU A 247 1.50 -7.27 -50.33
N LEU A 248 2.09 -7.77 -49.28
CA LEU A 248 3.53 -7.95 -49.14
C LEU A 248 3.88 -9.42 -49.40
N GLU A 249 4.12 -9.77 -50.66
CA GLU A 249 4.49 -11.09 -51.09
C GLU A 249 5.61 -11.77 -50.21
N PRO A 250 6.60 -11.03 -49.72
CA PRO A 250 7.63 -11.64 -48.87
C PRO A 250 7.12 -12.29 -47.57
N ARG A 251 5.89 -12.02 -47.16
CA ARG A 251 5.29 -12.65 -45.97
C ARG A 251 4.65 -14.01 -46.22
N HIS A 252 4.59 -14.46 -47.45
CA HIS A 252 3.92 -15.72 -47.86
C HIS A 252 4.92 -16.78 -48.34
N PRO A 253 4.64 -18.07 -48.12
CA PRO A 253 5.41 -19.15 -48.74
C PRO A 253 5.27 -19.15 -50.29
N PRO A 254 6.17 -19.82 -51.04
CA PRO A 254 7.34 -20.56 -50.54
C PRO A 254 8.43 -19.65 -50.01
N TRP A 255 9.14 -20.15 -48.97
CA TRP A 255 10.23 -19.40 -48.32
C TRP A 255 11.51 -19.47 -49.11
N ASN A 256 12.26 -18.38 -49.16
CA ASN A 256 13.60 -18.26 -49.69
C ASN A 256 14.38 -17.24 -48.85
N ASP A 257 15.69 -17.10 -49.08
CA ASP A 257 16.57 -16.24 -48.31
C ASP A 257 16.08 -14.78 -48.30
N PHE A 258 15.57 -14.25 -49.40
CA PHE A 258 15.02 -12.91 -49.46
C PHE A 258 13.81 -12.75 -48.53
N LYS A 259 12.88 -13.68 -48.53
CA LYS A 259 11.69 -13.64 -47.65
C LYS A 259 12.04 -13.80 -46.17
N LEU A 260 13.01 -14.67 -45.90
CA LEU A 260 13.54 -14.84 -44.53
C LEU A 260 14.23 -13.55 -44.04
N ASP A 261 15.04 -12.93 -44.87
CA ASP A 261 15.66 -11.63 -44.55
C ASP A 261 14.62 -10.54 -44.33
N PHE A 262 13.58 -10.50 -45.17
CA PHE A 262 12.46 -9.57 -44.99
C PHE A 262 11.79 -9.74 -43.64
N VAL A 263 11.42 -10.97 -43.27
CA VAL A 263 10.80 -11.28 -41.97
C VAL A 263 11.73 -10.92 -40.81
N ARG A 264 13.01 -11.27 -40.89
CA ARG A 264 14.01 -10.94 -39.85
C ARG A 264 14.13 -9.42 -39.62
N LEU A 265 14.19 -8.64 -40.70
CA LEU A 265 14.26 -7.18 -40.61
C LEU A 265 12.98 -6.58 -40.05
N ALA A 266 11.80 -7.08 -40.50
CA ALA A 266 10.51 -6.65 -39.99
C ALA A 266 10.37 -6.87 -38.47
N TYR A 267 10.74 -8.06 -37.97
CA TYR A 267 10.70 -8.36 -36.54
C TYR A 267 11.72 -7.60 -35.69
N ARG A 268 12.81 -7.09 -36.33
CA ARG A 268 13.80 -6.21 -35.69
C ARG A 268 13.42 -4.74 -35.76
N PHE A 269 12.30 -4.40 -36.42
CA PHE A 269 11.92 -3.01 -36.71
C PHE A 269 13.00 -2.22 -37.47
N ASP A 270 13.84 -2.93 -38.26
CA ASP A 270 14.87 -2.34 -39.10
C ASP A 270 14.28 -1.85 -40.41
N TYR A 271 13.64 -0.70 -40.37
CA TYR A 271 12.99 -0.10 -41.53
C TYR A 271 13.98 0.29 -42.63
N PHE A 272 15.19 0.71 -42.24
CA PHE A 272 16.24 1.03 -43.21
C PHE A 272 16.72 -0.22 -43.96
N GLY A 273 17.00 -1.29 -43.22
CA GLY A 273 17.34 -2.59 -43.80
C GLY A 273 16.20 -3.15 -44.70
N LEU A 274 14.95 -2.95 -44.34
CA LEU A 274 13.80 -3.31 -45.18
C LEU A 274 13.77 -2.53 -46.52
N ILE A 275 14.00 -1.23 -46.47
CA ILE A 275 14.06 -0.40 -47.68
C ILE A 275 15.23 -0.86 -48.60
N LEU A 276 16.43 -1.09 -48.03
CA LEU A 276 17.57 -1.62 -48.80
C LEU A 276 17.32 -3.00 -49.40
N LEU A 277 16.60 -3.86 -48.66
CA LEU A 277 16.23 -5.19 -49.14
C LEU A 277 15.23 -5.11 -50.29
N LEU A 278 14.15 -4.33 -50.13
CA LEU A 278 13.08 -4.16 -51.14
C LEU A 278 13.58 -3.42 -52.41
N THR A 279 14.50 -2.50 -52.29
CA THR A 279 15.09 -1.79 -53.44
C THR A 279 16.22 -2.57 -54.10
N GLY A 280 16.65 -3.71 -53.55
CA GLY A 280 17.78 -4.51 -54.06
C GLY A 280 19.16 -3.95 -53.72
N LEU A 281 19.24 -2.77 -53.10
CA LEU A 281 20.50 -2.09 -52.77
C LEU A 281 21.31 -2.81 -51.69
N ARG A 282 20.69 -3.71 -50.94
CA ARG A 282 21.39 -4.50 -49.90
C ARG A 282 22.56 -5.34 -50.45
N ARG A 283 22.49 -5.74 -51.72
CA ARG A 283 23.57 -6.49 -52.40
C ARG A 283 24.85 -5.66 -52.55
N LEU A 284 24.73 -4.35 -52.72
CA LEU A 284 25.89 -3.43 -52.87
C LEU A 284 26.65 -3.27 -51.57
N PHE A 285 26.00 -3.40 -50.41
CA PHE A 285 26.62 -3.26 -49.09
C PHE A 285 27.17 -4.60 -48.54
N ARG A 286 26.78 -5.76 -49.10
CA ARG A 286 27.34 -7.07 -48.72
C ARG A 286 28.67 -7.39 -49.41
N SER A 287 29.07 -6.68 -50.48
CA SER A 287 30.28 -6.94 -51.22
C SER A 287 31.50 -6.12 -50.69
N CYS A 288 31.32 -5.39 -49.59
CA CYS A 288 32.40 -4.58 -49.00
C CYS A 288 32.86 -5.09 -47.61
N ASN A 289 32.55 -6.33 -47.23
CA ASN A 289 33.11 -6.97 -46.03
C ASN A 289 33.73 -8.33 -46.36
#